data_ab9244b4fc8234a623bc77dca7d470d3
#
_entry.id   ab9244b4fc8234a623bc77dca7d470d3
#
_cell.length_a   1.000
_cell.length_b   1.000
_cell.length_c   1.000
_cell.angle_alpha   90.00
_cell.angle_beta   90.00
_cell.angle_gamma   90.00
#
_symmetry.space_group_name_H-M   'P 1'
#
loop_
_entity.id
_entity.type
_entity.pdbx_description
1 polymer ?
#
loop_
_entity_poly.entity_id
_entity_poly.type
_entity_poly.pdbx_seq_one_letter_code
_entity_poly.pdbx_strand_id
1 'polypeptide(L)'
;MLIHPQLDPVAFNLGPFQIHWYGIMYLFAFLGFLQLGKVQIKRRPWLSWNEKMLDDAFFYGAIGVIAGGRLGYILFYQLQYYLQEPIEIIALWKGGMSFHGGFLGVVIAMILTAKKYKITLLSVLDFIAPLVPLGLAFGRIGNFINAELWGRPTQFFLGMVFPNVDDIPRHPSQLYESFFEGFVMFVLLWLYSNQKRKAGQIAALFLILYGTFRFLIEFTREPDSFLGLLFLNLSMGQWLSIPMLLFGIYLFKKN
;
A
#
# COMPACT_ATOMS: atom_id res chain seq x y z
N MET A 1 23.88 5.12 -18.56
CA MET A 1 22.89 5.94 -17.88
C MET A 1 21.52 5.43 -18.30
N LEU A 2 20.65 5.10 -17.38
CA LEU A 2 19.31 4.60 -17.70
C LEU A 2 18.39 5.79 -18.00
N ILE A 3 17.44 5.60 -18.92
CA ILE A 3 16.41 6.59 -19.25
C ILE A 3 15.05 5.93 -19.04
N HIS A 4 14.15 6.62 -18.36
CA HIS A 4 12.77 6.13 -18.18
C HIS A 4 12.10 5.98 -19.57
N PRO A 5 11.44 4.84 -19.83
CA PRO A 5 10.92 4.52 -21.17
C PRO A 5 9.72 5.39 -21.60
N GLN A 6 9.31 6.38 -20.80
CA GLN A 6 8.19 7.29 -21.09
C GLN A 6 6.93 6.55 -21.56
N LEU A 7 6.53 5.55 -20.78
CA LEU A 7 5.34 4.76 -21.07
C LEU A 7 4.08 5.66 -21.03
N ASP A 8 3.18 5.44 -21.99
CA ASP A 8 1.88 6.09 -21.94
C ASP A 8 1.12 5.59 -20.72
N PRO A 9 0.65 6.48 -19.80
CA PRO A 9 -0.18 6.08 -18.68
C PRO A 9 -1.47 5.35 -19.07
N VAL A 10 -1.97 5.58 -20.29
CA VAL A 10 -3.12 4.90 -20.87
C VAL A 10 -2.66 3.59 -21.50
N ALA A 11 -3.09 2.45 -20.94
CA ALA A 11 -2.77 1.14 -21.49
C ALA A 11 -3.48 0.87 -22.82
N PHE A 12 -4.77 1.18 -22.88
CA PHE A 12 -5.59 1.07 -24.11
C PHE A 12 -6.92 1.82 -23.95
N ASN A 13 -7.55 2.10 -25.10
CA ASN A 13 -8.84 2.77 -25.16
C ASN A 13 -9.95 1.78 -25.52
N LEU A 14 -11.06 1.81 -24.76
CA LEU A 14 -12.30 1.10 -25.06
C LEU A 14 -13.39 2.11 -25.44
N GLY A 15 -13.42 2.51 -26.71
CA GLY A 15 -14.28 3.60 -27.15
C GLY A 15 -13.95 4.89 -26.42
N PRO A 16 -14.90 5.53 -25.70
CA PRO A 16 -14.65 6.77 -24.97
C PRO A 16 -13.90 6.57 -23.64
N PHE A 17 -13.71 5.33 -23.19
CA PHE A 17 -13.09 5.03 -21.90
C PHE A 17 -11.60 4.73 -22.03
N GLN A 18 -10.79 5.46 -21.29
CA GLN A 18 -9.34 5.24 -21.19
C GLN A 18 -9.03 4.32 -20.02
N ILE A 19 -8.39 3.18 -20.30
CA ILE A 19 -7.92 2.25 -19.28
C ILE A 19 -6.47 2.56 -18.96
N HIS A 20 -6.21 3.02 -17.74
CA HIS A 20 -4.88 3.38 -17.28
C HIS A 20 -4.15 2.18 -16.68
N TRP A 21 -2.83 2.12 -16.88
CA TRP A 21 -1.98 1.11 -16.27
C TRP A 21 -2.13 1.03 -14.76
N TYR A 22 -2.29 2.19 -14.11
CA TYR A 22 -2.50 2.25 -12.66
C TYR A 22 -3.73 1.45 -12.21
N GLY A 23 -4.83 1.54 -12.95
CA GLY A 23 -6.03 0.73 -12.70
C GLY A 23 -5.79 -0.76 -12.91
N ILE A 24 -5.01 -1.13 -13.94
CA ILE A 24 -4.64 -2.53 -14.21
C ILE A 24 -3.76 -3.09 -13.07
N MET A 25 -2.83 -2.30 -12.54
CA MET A 25 -2.01 -2.70 -11.38
C MET A 25 -2.88 -2.95 -10.14
N TYR A 26 -3.89 -2.12 -9.89
CA TYR A 26 -4.87 -2.39 -8.82
C TYR A 26 -5.66 -3.67 -9.06
N LEU A 27 -6.07 -3.94 -10.31
CA LEU A 27 -6.75 -5.19 -10.65
C LEU A 27 -5.86 -6.40 -10.35
N PHE A 28 -4.59 -6.36 -10.74
CA PHE A 28 -3.64 -7.43 -10.41
C PHE A 28 -3.43 -7.57 -8.89
N ALA A 29 -3.37 -6.47 -8.16
CA ALA A 29 -3.29 -6.48 -6.70
C ALA A 29 -4.50 -7.19 -6.07
N PHE A 30 -5.71 -6.88 -6.53
CA PHE A 30 -6.95 -7.48 -6.04
C PHE A 30 -7.08 -8.96 -6.42
N LEU A 31 -6.78 -9.32 -7.67
CA LEU A 31 -6.76 -10.71 -8.10
C LEU A 31 -5.71 -11.52 -7.35
N GLY A 32 -4.52 -10.95 -7.18
CA GLY A 32 -3.44 -11.54 -6.38
C GLY A 32 -3.86 -11.78 -4.93
N PHE A 33 -4.49 -10.79 -4.30
CA PHE A 33 -5.01 -10.92 -2.94
C PHE A 33 -5.99 -12.09 -2.82
N LEU A 34 -6.98 -12.19 -3.70
CA LEU A 34 -7.99 -13.25 -3.67
C LEU A 34 -7.36 -14.62 -3.96
N GLN A 35 -6.53 -14.74 -5.00
CA GLN A 35 -5.92 -16.02 -5.37
C GLN A 35 -4.96 -16.54 -4.30
N LEU A 36 -4.07 -15.68 -3.80
CA LEU A 36 -3.15 -16.05 -2.73
C LEU A 36 -3.88 -16.30 -1.40
N GLY A 37 -4.95 -15.57 -1.12
CA GLY A 37 -5.83 -15.83 0.01
C GLY A 37 -6.42 -17.23 -0.04
N LYS A 38 -6.93 -17.68 -1.21
CA LYS A 38 -7.41 -19.05 -1.43
C LYS A 38 -6.30 -20.10 -1.27
N VAL A 39 -5.10 -19.82 -1.79
CA VAL A 39 -3.93 -20.68 -1.59
C VAL A 39 -3.57 -20.79 -0.11
N GLN A 40 -3.60 -19.66 0.61
CA GLN A 40 -3.31 -19.61 2.04
C GLN A 40 -4.31 -20.42 2.86
N ILE A 41 -5.62 -20.34 2.57
CA ILE A 41 -6.66 -21.13 3.21
C ILE A 41 -6.37 -22.63 3.05
N LYS A 42 -6.05 -23.07 1.84
CA LYS A 42 -5.75 -24.49 1.57
C LYS A 42 -4.47 -24.97 2.24
N ARG A 43 -3.42 -24.17 2.26
CA ARG A 43 -2.10 -24.55 2.80
C ARG A 43 -1.99 -24.40 4.32
N ARG A 44 -2.83 -23.58 4.95
CA ARG A 44 -2.73 -23.19 6.37
C ARG A 44 -4.05 -23.38 7.11
N PRO A 45 -4.53 -24.64 7.24
CA PRO A 45 -5.83 -24.93 7.85
C PRO A 45 -5.94 -24.46 9.32
N TRP A 46 -4.77 -24.28 9.99
CA TRP A 46 -4.75 -23.75 11.37
C TRP A 46 -5.17 -22.27 11.49
N LEU A 47 -5.27 -21.53 10.39
CA LEU A 47 -5.78 -20.15 10.41
C LEU A 47 -7.30 -20.10 10.59
N SER A 48 -8.01 -21.21 10.41
CA SER A 48 -9.46 -21.32 10.52
C SER A 48 -10.24 -20.34 9.63
N TRP A 49 -9.68 -20.01 8.46
CA TRP A 49 -10.32 -19.18 7.44
C TRP A 49 -10.98 -20.04 6.36
N ASN A 50 -12.05 -19.50 5.78
CA ASN A 50 -12.70 -20.06 4.60
C ASN A 50 -12.86 -19.01 3.49
N GLU A 51 -13.28 -19.43 2.30
CA GLU A 51 -13.39 -18.54 1.14
C GLU A 51 -14.40 -17.41 1.39
N LYS A 52 -15.51 -17.69 2.09
CA LYS A 52 -16.49 -16.65 2.44
C LYS A 52 -15.91 -15.55 3.35
N MET A 53 -15.07 -15.92 4.30
CA MET A 53 -14.37 -14.95 5.15
C MET A 53 -13.40 -14.08 4.33
N LEU A 54 -12.72 -14.70 3.36
CA LEU A 54 -11.83 -13.99 2.45
C LEU A 54 -12.60 -12.99 1.57
N ASP A 55 -13.72 -13.44 0.96
CA ASP A 55 -14.54 -12.61 0.09
C ASP A 55 -15.15 -11.42 0.87
N ASP A 56 -15.64 -11.67 2.08
CA ASP A 56 -16.18 -10.61 2.95
C ASP A 56 -15.10 -9.63 3.39
N ALA A 57 -13.91 -10.11 3.79
CA ALA A 57 -12.79 -9.25 4.17
C ALA A 57 -12.32 -8.39 3.00
N PHE A 58 -12.26 -8.97 1.80
CA PHE A 58 -11.96 -8.27 0.57
C PHE A 58 -13.01 -7.18 0.28
N PHE A 59 -14.29 -7.55 0.31
CA PHE A 59 -15.41 -6.63 0.04
C PHE A 59 -15.43 -5.46 1.03
N TYR A 60 -15.32 -5.75 2.33
CA TYR A 60 -15.27 -4.69 3.34
C TYR A 60 -14.01 -3.83 3.22
N GLY A 61 -12.88 -4.46 2.88
CA GLY A 61 -11.63 -3.73 2.61
C GLY A 61 -11.76 -2.77 1.44
N ALA A 62 -12.31 -3.23 0.31
CA ALA A 62 -12.53 -2.42 -0.88
C ALA A 62 -13.47 -1.23 -0.60
N ILE A 63 -14.61 -1.48 0.06
CA ILE A 63 -15.52 -0.39 0.49
C ILE A 63 -14.80 0.54 1.47
N GLY A 64 -14.04 -0.02 2.42
CA GLY A 64 -13.29 0.75 3.42
C GLY A 64 -12.28 1.70 2.77
N VAL A 65 -11.51 1.24 1.79
CA VAL A 65 -10.57 2.11 1.03
C VAL A 65 -11.32 3.23 0.33
N ILE A 66 -12.37 2.90 -0.42
CA ILE A 66 -13.11 3.87 -1.24
C ILE A 66 -13.85 4.89 -0.36
N ALA A 67 -14.70 4.41 0.55
CA ALA A 67 -15.49 5.27 1.41
C ALA A 67 -14.62 6.06 2.38
N GLY A 68 -13.65 5.40 3.02
CA GLY A 68 -12.72 6.05 3.93
C GLY A 68 -11.85 7.08 3.22
N GLY A 69 -11.29 6.74 2.06
CA GLY A 69 -10.48 7.67 1.26
C GLY A 69 -11.26 8.90 0.83
N ARG A 70 -12.50 8.72 0.37
CA ARG A 70 -13.37 9.82 -0.04
C ARG A 70 -13.81 10.68 1.15
N LEU A 71 -14.32 10.07 2.21
CA LEU A 71 -14.72 10.78 3.42
C LEU A 71 -13.55 11.52 4.07
N GLY A 72 -12.38 10.88 4.13
CA GLY A 72 -11.17 11.54 4.65
C GLY A 72 -10.76 12.75 3.81
N TYR A 73 -10.86 12.68 2.48
CA TYR A 73 -10.60 13.83 1.62
C TYR A 73 -11.61 14.95 1.86
N ILE A 74 -12.91 14.65 1.90
CA ILE A 74 -13.96 15.63 2.15
C ILE A 74 -13.75 16.33 3.48
N LEU A 75 -13.56 15.57 4.56
CA LEU A 75 -13.51 16.12 5.91
C LEU A 75 -12.25 16.97 6.17
N PHE A 76 -11.10 16.58 5.63
CA PHE A 76 -9.82 17.22 5.95
C PHE A 76 -9.33 18.22 4.91
N TYR A 77 -9.80 18.16 3.65
CA TYR A 77 -9.25 19.00 2.59
C TYR A 77 -10.29 19.94 1.96
N GLN A 78 -11.57 19.53 1.85
CA GLN A 78 -12.55 20.27 1.04
C GLN A 78 -13.96 20.33 1.69
N LEU A 79 -14.04 20.34 3.02
CA LEU A 79 -15.31 20.28 3.73
C LEU A 79 -16.31 21.34 3.28
N GLN A 80 -15.88 22.60 3.16
CA GLN A 80 -16.77 23.72 2.78
C GLN A 80 -17.35 23.55 1.38
N TYR A 81 -16.55 23.06 0.43
CA TYR A 81 -16.99 22.79 -0.93
C TYR A 81 -18.09 21.72 -0.96
N TYR A 82 -17.89 20.59 -0.28
CA TYR A 82 -18.85 19.49 -0.28
C TYR A 82 -20.11 19.75 0.56
N LEU A 83 -20.09 20.71 1.47
CA LEU A 83 -21.30 21.21 2.13
C LEU A 83 -22.18 22.04 1.18
N GLN A 84 -21.60 22.72 0.20
CA GLN A 84 -22.32 23.47 -0.82
C GLN A 84 -22.78 22.58 -1.98
N GLU A 85 -21.98 21.57 -2.33
CA GLU A 85 -22.23 20.64 -3.45
C GLU A 85 -22.29 19.18 -2.98
N PRO A 86 -23.30 18.77 -2.17
CA PRO A 86 -23.33 17.45 -1.52
C PRO A 86 -23.44 16.28 -2.51
N ILE A 87 -23.97 16.49 -3.71
CA ILE A 87 -24.05 15.46 -4.75
C ILE A 87 -22.65 15.03 -5.21
N GLU A 88 -21.68 15.93 -5.14
CA GLU A 88 -20.30 15.63 -5.53
C GLU A 88 -19.56 14.70 -4.57
N ILE A 89 -20.10 14.44 -3.39
CA ILE A 89 -19.54 13.46 -2.45
C ILE A 89 -19.36 12.09 -3.12
N ILE A 90 -20.29 11.65 -3.95
CA ILE A 90 -20.27 10.37 -4.65
C ILE A 90 -19.53 10.40 -6.00
N ALA A 91 -19.10 11.56 -6.46
CA ALA A 91 -18.41 11.73 -7.74
C ALA A 91 -16.94 11.31 -7.64
N LEU A 92 -16.67 10.00 -7.47
CA LEU A 92 -15.32 9.42 -7.32
C LEU A 92 -14.44 9.66 -8.56
N TRP A 93 -15.03 9.79 -9.73
CA TRP A 93 -14.33 10.04 -11.01
C TRP A 93 -13.67 11.43 -11.09
N LYS A 94 -14.04 12.35 -10.20
CA LYS A 94 -13.40 13.68 -10.11
C LYS A 94 -12.10 13.65 -9.27
N GLY A 95 -11.69 12.49 -8.77
CA GLY A 95 -10.53 12.36 -7.89
C GLY A 95 -10.82 12.78 -6.43
N GLY A 96 -9.78 13.11 -5.68
CA GLY A 96 -9.92 13.53 -4.28
C GLY A 96 -10.08 12.36 -3.32
N MET A 97 -8.95 11.68 -3.04
CA MET A 97 -8.86 10.56 -2.10
C MET A 97 -7.77 10.84 -1.07
N SER A 98 -8.09 10.57 0.20
CA SER A 98 -7.14 10.67 1.31
C SER A 98 -6.55 9.30 1.63
N PHE A 99 -5.22 9.20 1.61
CA PHE A 99 -4.53 7.97 2.03
C PHE A 99 -4.89 7.59 3.49
N HIS A 100 -4.83 8.53 4.40
CA HIS A 100 -5.15 8.27 5.81
C HIS A 100 -6.60 7.85 6.02
N GLY A 101 -7.52 8.47 5.26
CA GLY A 101 -8.92 8.08 5.28
C GLY A 101 -9.12 6.65 4.77
N GLY A 102 -8.48 6.28 3.65
CA GLY A 102 -8.51 4.92 3.12
C GLY A 102 -7.91 3.90 4.09
N PHE A 103 -6.78 4.22 4.71
CA PHE A 103 -6.17 3.36 5.73
C PHE A 103 -7.09 3.12 6.93
N LEU A 104 -7.70 4.17 7.48
CA LEU A 104 -8.67 4.04 8.58
C LEU A 104 -9.89 3.21 8.16
N GLY A 105 -10.37 3.40 6.92
CA GLY A 105 -11.45 2.60 6.36
C GLY A 105 -11.12 1.10 6.30
N VAL A 106 -9.89 0.74 5.90
CA VAL A 106 -9.42 -0.65 5.93
C VAL A 106 -9.34 -1.18 7.36
N VAL A 107 -8.81 -0.41 8.30
CA VAL A 107 -8.74 -0.83 9.71
C VAL A 107 -10.15 -1.13 10.25
N ILE A 108 -11.13 -0.25 9.98
CA ILE A 108 -12.52 -0.47 10.34
C ILE A 108 -13.07 -1.75 9.69
N ALA A 109 -12.80 -1.97 8.39
CA ALA A 109 -13.21 -3.18 7.68
C ALA A 109 -12.66 -4.46 8.33
N MET A 110 -11.39 -4.44 8.78
CA MET A 110 -10.78 -5.59 9.48
C MET A 110 -11.42 -5.82 10.85
N ILE A 111 -11.75 -4.75 11.58
CA ILE A 111 -12.50 -4.84 12.85
C ILE A 111 -13.89 -5.43 12.62
N LEU A 112 -14.60 -4.99 11.59
CA LEU A 112 -15.93 -5.52 11.24
C LEU A 112 -15.86 -7.00 10.85
N THR A 113 -14.85 -7.40 10.07
CA THR A 113 -14.58 -8.81 9.74
C THR A 113 -14.35 -9.63 11.01
N ALA A 114 -13.49 -9.16 11.91
CA ALA A 114 -13.21 -9.82 13.18
C ALA A 114 -14.49 -10.03 14.02
N LYS A 115 -15.32 -8.97 14.13
CA LYS A 115 -16.60 -9.02 14.87
C LYS A 115 -17.60 -9.98 14.22
N LYS A 116 -17.76 -9.92 12.89
CA LYS A 116 -18.70 -10.78 12.15
C LYS A 116 -18.40 -12.26 12.35
N TYR A 117 -17.13 -12.63 12.31
CA TYR A 117 -16.69 -14.02 12.41
C TYR A 117 -16.27 -14.45 13.84
N LYS A 118 -16.41 -13.55 14.82
CA LYS A 118 -16.08 -13.80 16.23
C LYS A 118 -14.64 -14.31 16.43
N ILE A 119 -13.70 -13.75 15.65
CA ILE A 119 -12.27 -14.01 15.75
C ILE A 119 -11.54 -12.75 16.22
N THR A 120 -10.30 -12.89 16.68
CA THR A 120 -9.50 -11.73 17.12
C THR A 120 -9.06 -10.88 15.93
N LEU A 121 -8.96 -9.57 16.12
CA LEU A 121 -8.40 -8.67 15.10
C LEU A 121 -6.98 -9.09 14.69
N LEU A 122 -6.16 -9.56 15.64
CA LEU A 122 -4.81 -10.05 15.34
C LEU A 122 -4.83 -11.25 14.40
N SER A 123 -5.81 -12.17 14.52
CA SER A 123 -5.97 -13.28 13.58
C SER A 123 -6.35 -12.81 12.18
N VAL A 124 -7.16 -11.73 12.06
CA VAL A 124 -7.48 -11.12 10.77
C VAL A 124 -6.24 -10.50 10.15
N LEU A 125 -5.49 -9.72 10.93
CA LEU A 125 -4.27 -9.05 10.47
C LEU A 125 -3.19 -10.07 10.07
N ASP A 126 -3.02 -11.17 10.82
CA ASP A 126 -2.09 -12.25 10.48
C ASP A 126 -2.43 -12.96 9.17
N PHE A 127 -3.73 -13.10 8.87
CA PHE A 127 -4.15 -13.66 7.59
C PHE A 127 -3.86 -12.70 6.42
N ILE A 128 -4.11 -11.40 6.61
CA ILE A 128 -4.01 -10.39 5.55
C ILE A 128 -2.57 -9.95 5.32
N ALA A 129 -1.76 -9.86 6.36
CA ALA A 129 -0.39 -9.33 6.29
C ALA A 129 0.48 -9.91 5.15
N PRO A 130 0.50 -11.23 4.87
CA PRO A 130 1.27 -11.77 3.75
C PRO A 130 0.72 -11.43 2.36
N LEU A 131 -0.52 -10.94 2.26
CA LEU A 131 -1.19 -10.64 0.99
C LEU A 131 -1.00 -9.18 0.55
N VAL A 132 -0.78 -8.26 1.52
CA VAL A 132 -0.64 -6.82 1.28
C VAL A 132 0.56 -6.44 0.42
N PRO A 133 1.77 -7.03 0.61
CA PRO A 133 2.98 -6.59 -0.09
C PRO A 133 2.89 -6.63 -1.62
N LEU A 134 2.18 -7.59 -2.18
CA LEU A 134 1.98 -7.63 -3.64
C LEU A 134 1.15 -6.43 -4.14
N GLY A 135 0.19 -5.99 -3.36
CA GLY A 135 -0.55 -4.75 -3.66
C GLY A 135 0.35 -3.54 -3.66
N LEU A 136 1.26 -3.45 -2.69
CA LEU A 136 2.28 -2.39 -2.64
C LEU A 136 3.19 -2.46 -3.87
N ALA A 137 3.69 -3.66 -4.24
CA ALA A 137 4.53 -3.83 -5.43
C ALA A 137 3.84 -3.32 -6.70
N PHE A 138 2.62 -3.76 -6.95
CA PHE A 138 1.87 -3.34 -8.13
C PHE A 138 1.57 -1.84 -8.13
N GLY A 139 1.21 -1.25 -6.98
CA GLY A 139 1.01 0.19 -6.86
C GLY A 139 2.27 0.97 -7.23
N ARG A 140 3.46 0.52 -6.80
CA ARG A 140 4.74 1.16 -7.13
C ARG A 140 5.15 0.98 -8.60
N ILE A 141 4.82 -0.16 -9.20
CA ILE A 141 4.97 -0.34 -10.66
C ILE A 141 4.07 0.66 -11.41
N GLY A 142 2.85 0.87 -10.95
CA GLY A 142 1.95 1.89 -11.51
C GLY A 142 2.54 3.30 -11.41
N ASN A 143 3.12 3.68 -10.26
CA ASN A 143 3.80 4.96 -10.11
C ASN A 143 5.02 5.08 -11.03
N PHE A 144 5.79 3.99 -11.22
CA PHE A 144 6.91 3.98 -12.16
C PHE A 144 6.44 4.20 -13.59
N ILE A 145 5.39 3.53 -14.05
CA ILE A 145 4.83 3.70 -15.40
C ILE A 145 4.38 5.16 -15.62
N ASN A 146 3.76 5.77 -14.62
CA ASN A 146 3.32 7.17 -14.66
C ASN A 146 4.46 8.18 -14.49
N ALA A 147 5.70 7.75 -14.27
CA ALA A 147 6.85 8.59 -13.92
C ALA A 147 6.59 9.48 -12.68
N GLU A 148 5.87 8.96 -11.68
CA GLU A 148 5.53 9.65 -10.44
C GLU A 148 6.43 9.17 -9.29
N LEU A 149 6.59 10.00 -8.24
CA LEU A 149 7.27 9.65 -7.00
C LEU A 149 8.71 9.15 -7.20
N TRP A 150 9.42 9.74 -8.14
CA TRP A 150 10.83 9.52 -8.39
C TRP A 150 11.70 9.93 -7.19
N GLY A 151 12.95 9.47 -7.17
CA GLY A 151 13.87 9.70 -6.05
C GLY A 151 14.78 10.91 -6.23
N ARG A 152 15.68 11.09 -5.26
CA ARG A 152 16.68 12.16 -5.24
C ARG A 152 17.68 12.01 -6.39
N PRO A 153 18.34 13.10 -6.82
CA PRO A 153 19.48 13.04 -7.72
C PRO A 153 20.55 12.07 -7.24
N THR A 154 21.15 11.31 -8.16
CA THR A 154 22.14 10.30 -7.80
C THR A 154 23.17 10.06 -8.90
N GLN A 155 24.36 9.64 -8.51
CA GLN A 155 25.40 9.10 -9.42
C GLN A 155 25.47 7.58 -9.36
N PHE A 156 24.56 6.92 -8.65
CA PHE A 156 24.52 5.47 -8.57
C PHE A 156 24.26 4.83 -9.94
N PHE A 157 24.83 3.66 -10.20
CA PHE A 157 24.75 3.03 -11.52
C PHE A 157 23.33 2.69 -11.99
N LEU A 158 22.37 2.55 -11.05
CA LEU A 158 20.93 2.39 -11.33
C LEU A 158 20.19 3.74 -11.48
N GLY A 159 20.90 4.87 -11.40
CA GLY A 159 20.30 6.18 -11.60
C GLY A 159 19.65 6.29 -12.98
N MET A 160 18.42 6.81 -13.01
CA MET A 160 17.57 6.92 -14.18
C MET A 160 17.15 8.37 -14.41
N VAL A 161 17.24 8.84 -15.64
CA VAL A 161 16.69 10.13 -16.07
C VAL A 161 15.20 9.95 -16.32
N PHE A 162 14.39 10.85 -15.78
CA PHE A 162 12.95 10.95 -16.03
C PHE A 162 12.69 12.19 -16.89
N PRO A 163 12.63 12.06 -18.24
CA PRO A 163 12.60 13.21 -19.15
C PRO A 163 11.42 14.16 -18.92
N ASN A 164 10.34 13.67 -18.31
CA ASN A 164 9.18 14.49 -17.95
C ASN A 164 9.41 15.36 -16.68
N VAL A 165 10.57 15.19 -16.01
CA VAL A 165 10.93 15.89 -14.78
C VAL A 165 12.12 16.82 -15.04
N ASP A 166 13.27 16.24 -15.37
CA ASP A 166 14.52 16.94 -15.68
C ASP A 166 15.53 15.98 -16.36
N ASP A 167 16.71 16.49 -16.72
CA ASP A 167 17.80 15.71 -17.33
C ASP A 167 18.78 15.13 -16.30
N ILE A 168 18.42 15.15 -15.00
CA ILE A 168 19.29 14.71 -13.90
C ILE A 168 18.98 13.24 -13.59
N PRO A 169 20.02 12.36 -13.44
CA PRO A 169 19.80 11.01 -12.96
C PRO A 169 19.27 10.98 -11.54
N ARG A 170 18.19 10.26 -11.32
CA ARG A 170 17.52 10.12 -10.04
C ARG A 170 17.38 8.66 -9.65
N HIS A 171 17.30 8.37 -8.38
CA HIS A 171 16.95 7.03 -7.91
C HIS A 171 15.55 6.64 -8.44
N PRO A 172 15.38 5.49 -9.10
CA PRO A 172 14.05 4.94 -9.40
C PRO A 172 13.43 4.35 -8.12
N SER A 173 13.11 5.24 -7.16
CA SER A 173 12.64 4.85 -5.81
C SER A 173 11.40 3.98 -5.85
N GLN A 174 10.52 4.16 -6.84
CA GLN A 174 9.33 3.32 -7.06
C GLN A 174 9.72 1.85 -7.24
N LEU A 175 10.80 1.55 -7.98
CA LEU A 175 11.29 0.19 -8.20
C LEU A 175 11.92 -0.39 -6.93
N TYR A 176 12.61 0.43 -6.14
CA TYR A 176 13.15 -0.01 -4.85
C TYR A 176 12.02 -0.33 -3.87
N GLU A 177 10.99 0.52 -3.79
CA GLU A 177 9.82 0.28 -2.98
C GLU A 177 9.06 -0.98 -3.44
N SER A 178 8.86 -1.15 -4.76
CA SER A 178 8.24 -2.36 -5.32
C SER A 178 9.01 -3.63 -4.97
N PHE A 179 10.34 -3.58 -5.04
CA PHE A 179 11.19 -4.73 -4.75
C PHE A 179 11.22 -5.05 -3.25
N PHE A 180 11.53 -4.10 -2.38
CA PHE A 180 11.71 -4.37 -0.95
C PHE A 180 10.39 -4.41 -0.18
N GLU A 181 9.53 -3.36 -0.30
CA GLU A 181 8.23 -3.30 0.38
C GLU A 181 7.20 -4.22 -0.25
N GLY A 182 7.40 -4.61 -1.51
CA GLY A 182 6.58 -5.54 -2.26
C GLY A 182 7.15 -6.96 -2.23
N PHE A 183 8.00 -7.28 -3.21
CA PHE A 183 8.44 -8.65 -3.48
C PHE A 183 9.20 -9.30 -2.30
N VAL A 184 10.24 -8.64 -1.78
CA VAL A 184 11.06 -9.21 -0.68
C VAL A 184 10.20 -9.42 0.57
N MET A 185 9.42 -8.42 0.94
CA MET A 185 8.53 -8.51 2.10
C MET A 185 7.47 -9.61 1.91
N PHE A 186 6.91 -9.77 0.70
CA PHE A 186 6.00 -10.86 0.38
C PHE A 186 6.64 -12.22 0.65
N VAL A 187 7.84 -12.45 0.11
CA VAL A 187 8.56 -13.72 0.26
C VAL A 187 8.82 -14.02 1.74
N LEU A 188 9.33 -13.04 2.49
CA LEU A 188 9.64 -13.21 3.92
C LEU A 188 8.39 -13.54 4.74
N LEU A 189 7.30 -12.79 4.55
CA LEU A 189 6.04 -13.04 5.26
C LEU A 189 5.40 -14.36 4.85
N TRP A 190 5.44 -14.70 3.56
CA TRP A 190 4.90 -15.95 3.04
C TRP A 190 5.62 -17.16 3.61
N LEU A 191 6.96 -17.15 3.65
CA LEU A 191 7.76 -18.20 4.23
C LEU A 191 7.56 -18.31 5.75
N TYR A 192 7.56 -17.17 6.46
CA TYR A 192 7.37 -17.14 7.91
C TYR A 192 6.00 -17.70 8.33
N SER A 193 4.96 -17.42 7.54
CA SER A 193 3.59 -17.86 7.80
C SER A 193 3.29 -19.30 7.39
N ASN A 194 4.28 -20.05 6.82
CA ASN A 194 4.14 -21.49 6.53
C ASN A 194 4.12 -22.39 7.78
N GLN A 195 4.39 -21.83 8.94
CA GLN A 195 4.27 -22.53 10.22
C GLN A 195 3.22 -21.85 11.09
N LYS A 196 2.59 -22.60 11.98
CA LYS A 196 1.65 -22.03 12.95
C LYS A 196 2.38 -21.04 13.84
N ARG A 197 1.87 -19.81 13.93
CA ARG A 197 2.42 -18.73 14.76
C ARG A 197 1.40 -18.32 15.81
N LYS A 198 1.86 -17.67 16.85
CA LYS A 198 0.98 -17.04 17.82
C LYS A 198 0.26 -15.86 17.17
N ALA A 199 -0.96 -15.57 17.60
CA ALA A 199 -1.76 -14.48 17.04
C ALA A 199 -1.03 -13.13 17.17
N GLY A 200 -0.94 -12.40 16.07
CA GLY A 200 -0.28 -11.11 15.97
C GLY A 200 1.20 -11.17 15.56
N GLN A 201 1.83 -12.35 15.50
CA GLN A 201 3.25 -12.45 15.13
C GLN A 201 3.51 -12.15 13.65
N ILE A 202 2.61 -12.55 12.75
CA ILE A 202 2.77 -12.28 11.30
C ILE A 202 2.51 -10.79 11.03
N ALA A 203 1.49 -10.22 11.65
CA ALA A 203 1.22 -8.80 11.58
C ALA A 203 2.36 -7.95 12.18
N ALA A 204 2.94 -8.40 13.29
CA ALA A 204 4.11 -7.76 13.90
C ALA A 204 5.32 -7.78 12.97
N LEU A 205 5.59 -8.93 12.34
CA LEU A 205 6.68 -9.05 11.35
C LEU A 205 6.44 -8.13 10.14
N PHE A 206 5.19 -7.99 9.67
CA PHE A 206 4.84 -7.03 8.63
C PHE A 206 5.22 -5.59 9.03
N LEU A 207 4.85 -5.16 10.24
CA LEU A 207 5.18 -3.82 10.73
C LEU A 207 6.69 -3.60 10.83
N ILE A 208 7.44 -4.60 11.29
CA ILE A 208 8.90 -4.54 11.39
C ILE A 208 9.52 -4.42 10.00
N LEU A 209 9.16 -5.29 9.07
CA LEU A 209 9.73 -5.30 7.72
C LEU A 209 9.37 -4.03 6.95
N TYR A 210 8.08 -3.65 6.95
CA TYR A 210 7.63 -2.45 6.26
C TYR A 210 8.28 -1.19 6.86
N GLY A 211 8.26 -1.04 8.18
CA GLY A 211 8.89 0.10 8.85
C GLY A 211 10.38 0.19 8.56
N THR A 212 11.09 -0.95 8.53
CA THR A 212 12.52 -1.01 8.20
C THR A 212 12.77 -0.63 6.73
N PHE A 213 12.09 -1.28 5.78
CA PHE A 213 12.30 -1.01 4.36
C PHE A 213 11.89 0.42 4.00
N ARG A 214 10.76 0.89 4.51
CA ARG A 214 10.31 2.25 4.31
C ARG A 214 11.31 3.26 4.85
N PHE A 215 11.81 3.09 6.07
CA PHE A 215 12.82 3.97 6.65
C PHE A 215 14.10 4.05 5.81
N LEU A 216 14.58 2.90 5.32
CA LEU A 216 15.82 2.83 4.54
C LEU A 216 15.64 3.41 3.11
N ILE A 217 14.55 3.06 2.43
CA ILE A 217 14.32 3.52 1.06
C ILE A 217 14.05 5.03 1.02
N GLU A 218 13.50 5.59 2.06
CA GLU A 218 13.18 7.02 2.15
C GLU A 218 14.45 7.91 2.00
N PHE A 219 15.65 7.40 2.26
CA PHE A 219 16.90 8.11 1.96
C PHE A 219 17.12 8.32 0.46
N THR A 220 16.56 7.47 -0.37
CA THR A 220 16.67 7.57 -1.85
C THR A 220 15.50 8.33 -2.47
N ARG A 221 14.43 8.56 -1.73
CA ARG A 221 13.21 9.20 -2.20
C ARG A 221 13.32 10.72 -2.12
N GLU A 222 12.75 11.43 -3.09
CA GLU A 222 12.58 12.87 -3.01
C GLU A 222 11.54 13.19 -1.93
N PRO A 223 11.84 14.03 -0.94
CA PRO A 223 10.86 14.46 0.06
C PRO A 223 9.69 15.22 -0.58
N ASP A 224 8.52 15.11 0.02
CA ASP A 224 7.35 15.87 -0.41
C ASP A 224 7.66 17.38 -0.36
N SER A 225 7.46 18.10 -1.46
CA SER A 225 7.87 19.49 -1.65
C SER A 225 7.30 20.46 -0.61
N PHE A 226 6.13 20.15 -0.05
CA PHE A 226 5.45 21.00 0.95
C PHE A 226 5.87 20.70 2.40
N LEU A 227 6.47 19.54 2.69
CA LEU A 227 6.94 19.17 4.04
C LEU A 227 8.47 19.24 4.17
N GLY A 228 9.20 18.93 3.11
CA GLY A 228 10.65 18.85 3.12
C GLY A 228 11.19 17.82 4.13
N LEU A 229 12.35 18.13 4.69
CA LEU A 229 12.95 17.38 5.78
C LEU A 229 12.57 18.02 7.12
N LEU A 230 12.18 17.20 8.09
CA LEU A 230 11.76 17.60 9.42
C LEU A 230 12.91 17.50 10.42
N PHE A 231 12.59 17.46 11.72
CA PHE A 231 13.57 17.30 12.80
C PHE A 231 14.54 16.14 12.53
N LEU A 232 15.82 16.32 12.85
CA LEU A 232 16.95 15.41 12.54
C LEU A 232 17.18 15.16 11.04
N ASN A 233 16.73 16.04 10.16
CA ASN A 233 16.81 15.88 8.71
C ASN A 233 16.14 14.58 8.20
N LEU A 234 15.15 14.09 8.91
CA LEU A 234 14.35 12.94 8.52
C LEU A 234 13.07 13.40 7.79
N SER A 235 12.64 12.62 6.80
CA SER A 235 11.36 12.85 6.13
C SER A 235 10.18 12.43 7.01
N MET A 236 8.97 12.86 6.67
CA MET A 236 7.74 12.40 7.32
C MET A 236 7.59 10.86 7.24
N GLY A 237 7.97 10.25 6.10
CA GLY A 237 7.94 8.79 5.94
C GLY A 237 8.84 8.07 6.94
N GLN A 238 10.04 8.61 7.22
CA GLN A 238 10.94 8.06 8.23
C GLN A 238 10.38 8.22 9.64
N TRP A 239 9.84 9.39 9.98
CA TRP A 239 9.21 9.62 11.28
C TRP A 239 8.03 8.69 11.56
N LEU A 240 7.20 8.41 10.56
CA LEU A 240 6.08 7.47 10.69
C LEU A 240 6.54 6.00 10.74
N SER A 241 7.68 5.67 10.15
CA SER A 241 8.24 4.32 10.18
C SER A 241 8.77 3.92 11.56
N ILE A 242 9.32 4.86 12.33
CA ILE A 242 9.87 4.59 13.67
C ILE A 242 8.81 4.01 14.64
N PRO A 243 7.65 4.63 14.89
CA PRO A 243 6.64 4.06 15.76
C PRO A 243 6.08 2.74 15.24
N MET A 244 5.96 2.54 13.91
CA MET A 244 5.57 1.26 13.34
C MET A 244 6.55 0.15 13.69
N LEU A 245 7.85 0.42 13.52
CA LEU A 245 8.92 -0.51 13.84
C LEU A 245 8.92 -0.87 15.33
N LEU A 246 8.87 0.13 16.21
CA LEU A 246 8.86 -0.06 17.65
C LEU A 246 7.64 -0.84 18.12
N PHE A 247 6.45 -0.51 17.59
CA PHE A 247 5.23 -1.24 17.91
C PHE A 247 5.26 -2.67 17.37
N GLY A 248 5.79 -2.88 16.17
CA GLY A 248 5.99 -4.21 15.61
C GLY A 248 6.90 -5.08 16.48
N ILE A 249 8.05 -4.54 16.93
CA ILE A 249 8.98 -5.24 17.85
C ILE A 249 8.29 -5.56 19.18
N TYR A 250 7.56 -4.59 19.75
CA TYR A 250 6.82 -4.81 20.99
C TYR A 250 5.79 -5.94 20.84
N LEU A 251 4.98 -5.90 19.78
CA LEU A 251 3.95 -6.91 19.51
C LEU A 251 4.57 -8.29 19.25
N PHE A 252 5.70 -8.35 18.55
CA PHE A 252 6.42 -9.60 18.27
C PHE A 252 7.00 -10.27 19.51
N LYS A 253 7.52 -9.47 20.45
CA LYS A 253 8.07 -9.97 21.72
C LYS A 253 6.99 -10.38 22.73
N LYS A 254 5.85 -9.68 22.73
CA LYS A 254 4.75 -9.95 23.66
C LYS A 254 4.02 -11.26 23.34
N ASN A 255 3.95 -11.63 22.07
CA ASN A 255 3.30 -12.84 21.58
C ASN A 255 4.30 -13.95 21.26
#